data_9848cc7c790fc681add480d92143d86e
#
_entry.id   9848cc7c790fc681add480d92143d86e
#
_cell.length_a   1.000
_cell.length_b   1.000
_cell.length_c   1.000
_cell.angle_alpha   90.00
_cell.angle_beta   90.00
_cell.angle_gamma   90.00
#
_symmetry.space_group_name_H-M   'P 1'
#
loop_
_entity.id
_entity.type
_entity.pdbx_description
1 polymer ?
#
loop_
_entity_poly.entity_id
_entity_poly.type
_entity_poly.pdbx_seq_one_letter_code
_entity_poly.pdbx_strand_id
1 'polypeptide(L)'
;MLEKLFHLKENGTTVKTELIAGVTTFITMVYILALNPSILSVSGMDAGSILTATAVASAIACFCMAAFSNMPFALSAGLGLNAYFAYTVCGVMGYPWQVALTAVLVEGIIFIIMSLTSVREAIFNAIPVQLKVAVSVGIGFFIAFIGVQNAHIIVDGATLVSLYSFTSGIANGTFSSQGVGVILCMIGVISIVIMLIKGVKGYMLWGILLTWVLGIICQLLGIYVPNPELGYYSLIPTAFFSMPNSIAPTFFQFDFAFVASHLANFAVVVFAFLFVDVFDTLGTVIGCASKANMLDKDGKLPRIKGVLLADAVGTTVGAILGTSTITTFVESSSGITEGGRTGLTSVTTGILFLVALFLSPLFLTIPSFATAPALIVVGFLMMQQVVNIEWNDITKAFPCFVCITMMGFAYSISEGIAFGFISYTFIHVITGKAKEISLLMYILTGLFILKFFII
;
A
#
# COMPACT_ATOMS: atom_id res chain seq x y z
N MET A 1 -13.29 32.69 -6.52
CA MET A 1 -12.96 32.06 -5.22
C MET A 1 -11.89 30.99 -5.38
N LEU A 2 -12.09 29.97 -6.23
CA LEU A 2 -11.11 28.88 -6.45
C LEU A 2 -9.74 29.38 -6.93
N GLU A 3 -9.71 30.38 -7.80
CA GLU A 3 -8.47 31.01 -8.28
C GLU A 3 -7.61 31.56 -7.13
N LYS A 4 -8.24 32.25 -6.16
CA LYS A 4 -7.53 32.82 -5.00
C LYS A 4 -7.05 31.75 -4.03
N LEU A 5 -7.75 30.61 -3.95
CA LEU A 5 -7.43 29.54 -3.00
C LEU A 5 -6.32 28.65 -3.53
N PHE A 6 -6.37 28.30 -4.84
CA PHE A 6 -5.47 27.33 -5.44
C PHE A 6 -4.39 27.93 -6.35
N HIS A 7 -4.42 29.27 -6.61
CA HIS A 7 -3.44 29.95 -7.47
C HIS A 7 -3.32 29.31 -8.86
N LEU A 8 -4.49 29.04 -9.49
CA LEU A 8 -4.54 28.23 -10.72
C LEU A 8 -3.73 28.83 -11.87
N LYS A 9 -3.86 30.16 -12.10
CA LYS A 9 -3.14 30.85 -13.18
C LYS A 9 -1.63 30.84 -12.95
N GLU A 10 -1.18 31.03 -11.71
CA GLU A 10 0.24 30.98 -11.34
C GLU A 10 0.84 29.61 -11.59
N ASN A 11 0.02 28.55 -11.41
CA ASN A 11 0.43 27.17 -11.67
C ASN A 11 0.14 26.70 -13.09
N GLY A 12 -0.27 27.58 -14.01
CA GLY A 12 -0.48 27.28 -15.42
C GLY A 12 -1.64 26.31 -15.71
N THR A 13 -2.68 26.29 -14.86
CA THR A 13 -3.81 25.37 -14.96
C THR A 13 -5.17 26.09 -14.93
N THR A 14 -6.25 25.35 -15.10
CA THR A 14 -7.63 25.85 -15.06
C THR A 14 -8.51 24.97 -14.18
N VAL A 15 -9.63 25.51 -13.67
CA VAL A 15 -10.60 24.72 -12.89
C VAL A 15 -11.01 23.44 -13.63
N LYS A 16 -11.31 23.54 -14.93
CA LYS A 16 -11.70 22.39 -15.74
C LYS A 16 -10.60 21.31 -15.79
N THR A 17 -9.37 21.73 -16.01
CA THR A 17 -8.20 20.82 -16.04
C THR A 17 -8.01 20.12 -14.71
N GLU A 18 -8.08 20.85 -13.60
CA GLU A 18 -7.93 20.31 -12.26
C GLU A 18 -9.03 19.29 -11.89
N LEU A 19 -10.30 19.59 -12.27
CA LEU A 19 -11.41 18.65 -12.06
C LEU A 19 -11.21 17.36 -12.88
N ILE A 20 -10.82 17.47 -14.16
CA ILE A 20 -10.53 16.30 -15.00
C ILE A 20 -9.37 15.49 -14.39
N ALA A 21 -8.32 16.17 -13.96
CA ALA A 21 -7.16 15.55 -13.31
C ALA A 21 -7.56 14.79 -12.03
N GLY A 22 -8.42 15.39 -11.20
CA GLY A 22 -8.92 14.76 -9.98
C GLY A 22 -9.80 13.54 -10.25
N VAL A 23 -10.68 13.61 -11.24
CA VAL A 23 -11.48 12.44 -11.70
C VAL A 23 -10.56 11.33 -12.23
N THR A 24 -9.56 11.67 -13.04
CA THR A 24 -8.60 10.70 -13.58
C THR A 24 -7.81 10.04 -12.46
N THR A 25 -7.30 10.81 -11.49
CA THR A 25 -6.61 10.27 -10.31
C THR A 25 -7.53 9.33 -9.53
N PHE A 26 -8.77 9.75 -9.25
CA PHE A 26 -9.73 8.91 -8.55
C PHE A 26 -9.98 7.57 -9.26
N ILE A 27 -10.27 7.59 -10.56
CA ILE A 27 -10.52 6.36 -11.35
C ILE A 27 -9.32 5.42 -11.30
N THR A 28 -8.08 5.95 -11.28
CA THR A 28 -6.88 5.13 -11.26
C THR A 28 -6.58 4.53 -9.88
N MET A 29 -7.10 5.10 -8.77
CA MET A 29 -6.81 4.65 -7.42
C MET A 29 -8.02 4.13 -6.63
N VAL A 30 -9.26 4.26 -7.15
CA VAL A 30 -10.48 3.84 -6.43
C VAL A 30 -10.54 2.34 -6.12
N TYR A 31 -9.76 1.53 -6.82
CA TYR A 31 -9.61 0.11 -6.55
C TYR A 31 -9.20 -0.18 -5.09
N ILE A 32 -8.60 0.79 -4.40
CA ILE A 32 -8.22 0.66 -2.99
C ILE A 32 -9.44 0.41 -2.08
N LEU A 33 -10.62 0.90 -2.45
CA LEU A 33 -11.86 0.68 -1.71
C LEU A 33 -12.33 -0.80 -1.76
N ALA A 34 -11.86 -1.57 -2.73
CA ALA A 34 -12.05 -3.02 -2.75
C ALA A 34 -10.87 -3.75 -2.09
N LEU A 35 -9.62 -3.32 -2.38
CA LEU A 35 -8.43 -3.98 -1.90
C LEU A 35 -8.21 -3.82 -0.40
N ASN A 36 -8.38 -2.63 0.15
CA ASN A 36 -8.08 -2.40 1.57
C ASN A 36 -9.01 -3.21 2.50
N PRO A 37 -10.34 -3.23 2.32
CA PRO A 37 -11.19 -4.14 3.06
C PRO A 37 -10.83 -5.61 2.89
N SER A 38 -10.47 -6.04 1.69
CA SER A 38 -10.05 -7.42 1.40
C SER A 38 -8.79 -7.83 2.17
N ILE A 39 -7.82 -6.92 2.32
CA ILE A 39 -6.57 -7.19 3.03
C ILE A 39 -6.78 -7.11 4.55
N LEU A 40 -7.35 -6.02 5.06
CA LEU A 40 -7.44 -5.79 6.50
C LEU A 40 -8.47 -6.69 7.18
N SER A 41 -9.53 -7.13 6.49
CA SER A 41 -10.53 -8.04 7.07
C SER A 41 -9.96 -9.40 7.45
N VAL A 42 -8.84 -9.82 6.86
CA VAL A 42 -8.11 -11.05 7.25
C VAL A 42 -7.68 -11.00 8.73
N SER A 43 -7.44 -9.81 9.28
CA SER A 43 -7.10 -9.62 10.70
C SER A 43 -8.32 -9.69 11.65
N GLY A 44 -9.53 -9.92 11.14
CA GLY A 44 -10.78 -9.94 11.90
C GLY A 44 -11.50 -8.60 12.02
N MET A 45 -11.04 -7.55 11.34
CA MET A 45 -11.73 -6.26 11.27
C MET A 45 -12.96 -6.34 10.35
N ASP A 46 -13.99 -5.55 10.67
CA ASP A 46 -15.22 -5.48 9.84
C ASP A 46 -14.95 -4.78 8.50
N ALA A 47 -15.18 -5.50 7.40
CA ALA A 47 -14.89 -5.02 6.05
C ALA A 47 -15.68 -3.75 5.66
N GLY A 48 -16.93 -3.63 6.11
CA GLY A 48 -17.76 -2.45 5.86
C GLY A 48 -17.22 -1.20 6.56
N SER A 49 -16.80 -1.36 7.83
CA SER A 49 -16.18 -0.29 8.62
C SER A 49 -14.85 0.13 8.01
N ILE A 50 -14.00 -0.83 7.58
CA ILE A 50 -12.72 -0.55 6.91
C ILE A 50 -12.95 0.27 5.63
N LEU A 51 -13.93 -0.09 4.79
CA LEU A 51 -14.26 0.63 3.57
C LEU A 51 -14.62 2.09 3.88
N THR A 52 -15.51 2.28 4.84
CA THR A 52 -15.95 3.64 5.23
C THR A 52 -14.79 4.43 5.82
N ALA A 53 -14.01 3.84 6.73
CA ALA A 53 -12.83 4.47 7.33
C ALA A 53 -11.80 4.84 6.26
N THR A 54 -11.54 3.97 5.29
CA THR A 54 -10.60 4.21 4.19
C THR A 54 -11.04 5.39 3.32
N ALA A 55 -12.30 5.40 2.89
CA ALA A 55 -12.81 6.47 2.03
C ALA A 55 -12.81 7.83 2.73
N VAL A 56 -13.23 7.88 4.01
CA VAL A 56 -13.25 9.13 4.80
C VAL A 56 -11.84 9.60 5.11
N ALA A 57 -10.94 8.70 5.53
CA ALA A 57 -9.54 9.04 5.81
C ALA A 57 -8.83 9.54 4.55
N SER A 58 -9.04 8.89 3.41
CA SER A 58 -8.49 9.32 2.10
C SER A 58 -9.00 10.71 1.71
N ALA A 59 -10.30 10.98 1.90
CA ALA A 59 -10.87 12.29 1.62
C ALA A 59 -10.25 13.38 2.51
N ILE A 60 -10.16 13.15 3.81
CA ILE A 60 -9.55 14.09 4.77
C ILE A 60 -8.08 14.32 4.42
N ALA A 61 -7.31 13.27 4.14
CA ALA A 61 -5.91 13.38 3.75
C ALA A 61 -5.72 14.18 2.45
N CYS A 62 -6.58 13.96 1.44
CA CYS A 62 -6.59 14.75 0.21
C CYS A 62 -6.95 16.23 0.47
N PHE A 63 -7.87 16.52 1.37
CA PHE A 63 -8.18 17.89 1.76
C PHE A 63 -7.01 18.54 2.52
N CYS A 64 -6.34 17.81 3.41
CA CYS A 64 -5.12 18.26 4.07
C CYS A 64 -3.99 18.53 3.08
N MET A 65 -3.81 17.66 2.06
CA MET A 65 -2.84 17.87 0.99
C MET A 65 -3.08 19.17 0.25
N ALA A 66 -4.33 19.45 -0.08
CA ALA A 66 -4.72 20.71 -0.71
C ALA A 66 -4.47 21.92 0.20
N ALA A 67 -4.82 21.81 1.49
CA ALA A 67 -4.70 22.92 2.46
C ALA A 67 -3.25 23.22 2.84
N PHE A 68 -2.42 22.20 3.07
CA PHE A 68 -1.06 22.38 3.62
C PHE A 68 -0.01 22.60 2.53
N SER A 69 -0.20 22.00 1.34
CA SER A 69 0.80 22.05 0.29
C SER A 69 0.31 22.65 -1.04
N ASN A 70 -0.99 22.66 -1.28
CA ASN A 70 -1.58 22.99 -2.58
C ASN A 70 -1.00 22.15 -3.73
N MET A 71 -0.77 20.83 -3.49
CA MET A 71 -0.20 19.91 -4.47
C MET A 71 -1.27 18.95 -5.02
N PRO A 72 -1.13 18.47 -6.28
CA PRO A 72 -2.09 17.59 -6.94
C PRO A 72 -1.91 16.12 -6.57
N PHE A 73 -1.48 15.83 -5.35
CA PHE A 73 -1.29 14.46 -4.89
C PHE A 73 -2.52 13.95 -4.14
N ALA A 74 -2.94 12.73 -4.42
CA ALA A 74 -4.00 12.06 -3.70
C ALA A 74 -3.41 10.99 -2.76
N LEU A 75 -4.07 10.80 -1.62
CA LEU A 75 -3.65 9.89 -0.57
C LEU A 75 -4.74 8.86 -0.30
N SER A 76 -4.31 7.65 0.03
CA SER A 76 -5.17 6.58 0.52
C SER A 76 -4.34 5.55 1.28
N ALA A 77 -4.99 4.44 1.73
CA ALA A 77 -4.33 3.38 2.49
C ALA A 77 -3.22 2.68 1.68
N GLY A 78 -1.99 2.69 2.20
CA GLY A 78 -0.81 2.16 1.52
C GLY A 78 -0.80 0.63 1.48
N LEU A 79 -0.74 0.03 0.27
CA LEU A 79 -0.86 -1.42 0.10
C LEU A 79 0.22 -2.21 0.85
N GLY A 80 1.47 -1.74 0.85
CA GLY A 80 2.58 -2.38 1.57
C GLY A 80 2.37 -2.38 3.08
N LEU A 81 1.89 -1.24 3.61
CA LEU A 81 1.60 -1.06 5.03
C LEU A 81 0.36 -1.85 5.46
N ASN A 82 -0.67 -1.93 4.60
CA ASN A 82 -1.85 -2.78 4.82
C ASN A 82 -1.46 -4.25 4.93
N ALA A 83 -0.58 -4.70 4.04
CA ALA A 83 -0.08 -6.06 4.04
C ALA A 83 0.77 -6.33 5.28
N TYR A 84 1.64 -5.40 5.68
CA TYR A 84 2.39 -5.51 6.94
C TYR A 84 1.45 -5.57 8.16
N PHE A 85 0.42 -4.73 8.21
CA PHE A 85 -0.60 -4.74 9.25
C PHE A 85 -1.28 -6.13 9.37
N ALA A 86 -1.90 -6.58 8.27
CA ALA A 86 -2.77 -7.74 8.30
C ALA A 86 -2.00 -9.06 8.38
N TYR A 87 -0.97 -9.21 7.55
CA TYR A 87 -0.28 -10.50 7.41
C TYR A 87 0.90 -10.64 8.36
N THR A 88 1.70 -9.58 8.57
CA THR A 88 2.86 -9.68 9.45
C THR A 88 2.47 -9.46 10.91
N VAL A 89 1.88 -8.32 11.25
CA VAL A 89 1.59 -7.97 12.66
C VAL A 89 0.47 -8.86 13.21
N CYS A 90 -0.64 -8.97 12.50
CA CYS A 90 -1.77 -9.78 12.97
C CYS A 90 -1.59 -11.27 12.65
N GLY A 91 -1.09 -11.61 11.46
CA GLY A 91 -0.95 -13.00 11.01
C GLY A 91 0.25 -13.71 11.64
N VAL A 92 1.48 -13.24 11.34
CA VAL A 92 2.72 -13.92 11.76
C VAL A 92 3.02 -13.69 13.23
N MET A 93 2.93 -12.42 13.72
CA MET A 93 3.20 -12.10 15.13
C MET A 93 2.03 -12.45 16.04
N GLY A 94 0.84 -12.72 15.50
CA GLY A 94 -0.36 -13.11 16.24
C GLY A 94 -0.96 -11.99 17.12
N TYR A 95 -0.65 -10.71 16.81
CA TYR A 95 -1.19 -9.60 17.59
C TYR A 95 -2.62 -9.26 17.18
N PRO A 96 -3.49 -8.90 18.13
CA PRO A 96 -4.80 -8.37 17.83
C PRO A 96 -4.72 -7.13 16.91
N TRP A 97 -5.65 -6.95 16.00
CA TRP A 97 -5.66 -5.82 15.09
C TRP A 97 -5.72 -4.46 15.80
N GLN A 98 -6.27 -4.40 17.02
CA GLN A 98 -6.28 -3.20 17.86
C GLN A 98 -4.86 -2.76 18.23
N VAL A 99 -3.94 -3.70 18.42
CA VAL A 99 -2.51 -3.41 18.67
C VAL A 99 -1.86 -2.85 17.42
N ALA A 100 -2.11 -3.44 16.25
CA ALA A 100 -1.62 -2.94 14.97
C ALA A 100 -2.17 -1.53 14.69
N LEU A 101 -3.46 -1.29 14.98
CA LEU A 101 -4.09 0.03 14.83
C LEU A 101 -3.49 1.06 15.80
N THR A 102 -3.16 0.65 17.04
CA THR A 102 -2.45 1.49 18.00
C THR A 102 -1.04 1.84 17.48
N ALA A 103 -0.36 0.92 16.82
CA ALA A 103 0.94 1.18 16.22
C ALA A 103 0.85 2.22 15.09
N VAL A 104 -0.16 2.13 14.23
CA VAL A 104 -0.44 3.13 13.18
C VAL A 104 -0.76 4.51 13.77
N LEU A 105 -1.52 4.56 14.88
CA LEU A 105 -1.76 5.83 15.58
C LEU A 105 -0.47 6.46 16.08
N VAL A 106 0.36 5.68 16.77
CA VAL A 106 1.65 6.14 17.32
C VAL A 106 2.59 6.55 16.18
N GLU A 107 2.65 5.79 15.10
CA GLU A 107 3.35 6.14 13.86
C GLU A 107 2.92 7.52 13.36
N GLY A 108 1.62 7.72 13.15
CA GLY A 108 1.07 8.98 12.65
C GLY A 108 1.42 10.19 13.53
N ILE A 109 1.34 10.03 14.86
CA ILE A 109 1.72 11.09 15.82
C ILE A 109 3.21 11.40 15.71
N ILE A 110 4.07 10.38 15.68
CA ILE A 110 5.51 10.56 15.49
C ILE A 110 5.78 11.27 14.17
N PHE A 111 5.08 10.91 13.09
CA PHE A 111 5.23 11.57 11.80
C PHE A 111 4.79 13.02 11.78
N ILE A 112 3.73 13.39 12.49
CA ILE A 112 3.35 14.79 12.65
C ILE A 112 4.53 15.56 13.27
N ILE A 113 5.11 15.04 14.37
CA ILE A 113 6.26 15.67 15.05
C ILE A 113 7.47 15.75 14.10
N MET A 114 7.77 14.68 13.38
CA MET A 114 8.88 14.64 12.44
C MET A 114 8.68 15.54 11.21
N SER A 115 7.44 15.74 10.76
CA SER A 115 7.13 16.63 9.62
C SER A 115 7.24 18.11 9.97
N LEU A 116 7.04 18.47 11.25
CA LEU A 116 7.27 19.83 11.76
C LEU A 116 8.77 20.13 11.93
N THR A 117 9.60 19.09 12.03
CA THR A 117 11.06 19.18 12.13
C THR A 117 11.69 18.68 10.82
N SER A 118 13.01 18.85 10.63
CA SER A 118 13.71 18.31 9.44
C SER A 118 14.24 16.88 9.67
N VAL A 119 13.76 16.19 10.71
CA VAL A 119 14.25 14.86 11.11
C VAL A 119 13.91 13.80 10.07
N ARG A 120 12.71 13.85 9.47
CA ARG A 120 12.27 12.88 8.43
C ARG A 120 13.21 12.90 7.22
N GLU A 121 13.57 14.09 6.73
CA GLU A 121 14.53 14.25 5.63
C GLU A 121 15.93 13.75 6.03
N ALA A 122 16.37 14.01 7.28
CA ALA A 122 17.67 13.57 7.76
C ALA A 122 17.75 12.02 7.83
N ILE A 123 16.70 11.36 8.32
CA ILE A 123 16.62 9.89 8.34
C ILE A 123 16.67 9.33 6.92
N PHE A 124 15.86 9.88 6.03
CA PHE A 124 15.85 9.44 4.63
C PHE A 124 17.25 9.58 3.98
N ASN A 125 17.92 10.72 4.18
CA ASN A 125 19.23 10.96 3.59
C ASN A 125 20.37 10.14 4.21
N ALA A 126 20.20 9.67 5.45
CA ALA A 126 21.21 8.87 6.14
C ALA A 126 21.29 7.41 5.66
N ILE A 127 20.25 6.92 4.96
CA ILE A 127 20.19 5.56 4.46
C ILE A 127 20.73 5.47 3.04
N PRO A 128 21.60 4.49 2.73
CA PRO A 128 22.16 4.31 1.40
C PRO A 128 21.10 4.19 0.31
N VAL A 129 21.28 4.87 -0.81
CA VAL A 129 20.31 4.89 -1.94
C VAL A 129 19.98 3.49 -2.41
N GLN A 130 20.97 2.60 -2.48
CA GLN A 130 20.78 1.21 -2.92
C GLN A 130 19.82 0.44 -2.01
N LEU A 131 19.92 0.60 -0.68
CA LEU A 131 18.99 -0.02 0.27
C LEU A 131 17.57 0.57 0.16
N LYS A 132 17.43 1.87 -0.12
CA LYS A 132 16.11 2.49 -0.37
C LYS A 132 15.42 1.83 -1.56
N VAL A 133 16.15 1.65 -2.65
CA VAL A 133 15.65 0.96 -3.84
C VAL A 133 15.30 -0.49 -3.51
N ALA A 134 16.17 -1.19 -2.78
CA ALA A 134 15.93 -2.58 -2.39
C ALA A 134 14.68 -2.76 -1.51
N VAL A 135 14.42 -1.81 -0.60
CA VAL A 135 13.18 -1.82 0.22
C VAL A 135 11.96 -1.71 -0.67
N SER A 136 11.91 -0.76 -1.61
CA SER A 136 10.78 -0.61 -2.54
C SER A 136 10.57 -1.85 -3.40
N VAL A 137 11.65 -2.43 -3.93
CA VAL A 137 11.61 -3.67 -4.73
C VAL A 137 11.13 -4.86 -3.89
N GLY A 138 11.62 -4.97 -2.65
CA GLY A 138 11.24 -6.04 -1.72
C GLY A 138 9.77 -5.95 -1.30
N ILE A 139 9.25 -4.75 -1.04
CA ILE A 139 7.82 -4.52 -0.79
C ILE A 139 7.00 -4.94 -2.02
N GLY A 140 7.44 -4.59 -3.23
CA GLY A 140 6.79 -5.02 -4.47
C GLY A 140 6.75 -6.54 -4.59
N PHE A 141 7.86 -7.24 -4.32
CA PHE A 141 7.92 -8.69 -4.30
C PHE A 141 6.96 -9.30 -3.27
N PHE A 142 6.93 -8.75 -2.06
CA PHE A 142 6.04 -9.18 -0.98
C PHE A 142 4.56 -9.01 -1.35
N ILE A 143 4.16 -7.87 -1.92
CA ILE A 143 2.78 -7.62 -2.36
C ILE A 143 2.38 -8.59 -3.49
N ALA A 144 3.27 -8.84 -4.46
CA ALA A 144 3.01 -9.81 -5.52
C ALA A 144 2.84 -11.22 -4.95
N PHE A 145 3.66 -11.62 -3.97
CA PHE A 145 3.56 -12.91 -3.30
C PHE A 145 2.22 -13.07 -2.58
N ILE A 146 1.77 -12.04 -1.86
CA ILE A 146 0.43 -12.02 -1.25
C ILE A 146 -0.66 -12.15 -2.33
N GLY A 147 -0.52 -11.45 -3.46
CA GLY A 147 -1.48 -11.52 -4.56
C GLY A 147 -1.65 -12.94 -5.11
N VAL A 148 -0.55 -13.64 -5.39
CA VAL A 148 -0.62 -15.02 -5.89
C VAL A 148 -1.13 -16.01 -4.84
N GLN A 149 -0.93 -15.74 -3.55
CA GLN A 149 -1.46 -16.54 -2.45
C GLN A 149 -2.97 -16.29 -2.25
N ASN A 150 -3.42 -15.04 -2.24
CA ASN A 150 -4.85 -14.70 -2.10
C ASN A 150 -5.70 -15.23 -3.26
N ALA A 151 -5.10 -15.38 -4.44
CA ALA A 151 -5.73 -16.01 -5.59
C ALA A 151 -5.64 -17.54 -5.56
N HIS A 152 -4.96 -18.14 -4.58
CA HIS A 152 -4.66 -19.57 -4.50
C HIS A 152 -3.88 -20.09 -5.72
N ILE A 153 -3.16 -19.23 -6.47
CA ILE A 153 -2.23 -19.67 -7.51
C ILE A 153 -1.11 -20.49 -6.87
N ILE A 154 -0.62 -20.01 -5.71
CA ILE A 154 0.23 -20.78 -4.81
C ILE A 154 -0.53 -21.07 -3.52
N VAL A 155 -0.29 -22.25 -2.97
CA VAL A 155 -0.89 -22.78 -1.74
C VAL A 155 0.20 -23.36 -0.85
N ASP A 156 -0.13 -23.64 0.41
CA ASP A 156 0.79 -24.30 1.33
C ASP A 156 1.29 -25.62 0.75
N GLY A 157 2.57 -25.89 0.92
CA GLY A 157 3.23 -27.07 0.40
C GLY A 157 4.27 -27.64 1.37
N ALA A 158 4.70 -28.87 1.14
CA ALA A 158 5.72 -29.51 1.96
C ALA A 158 7.07 -28.76 2.00
N THR A 159 7.32 -27.91 0.99
CA THR A 159 8.53 -27.08 0.83
C THR A 159 8.22 -25.60 0.88
N LEU A 160 7.37 -25.15 1.78
CA LEU A 160 6.79 -23.82 2.01
C LEU A 160 5.56 -23.58 1.14
N VAL A 161 5.69 -23.53 -0.18
CA VAL A 161 4.58 -23.29 -1.12
C VAL A 161 4.63 -24.24 -2.29
N SER A 162 3.46 -24.52 -2.87
CA SER A 162 3.30 -25.28 -4.12
C SER A 162 2.28 -24.60 -5.04
N LEU A 163 2.30 -24.92 -6.33
CA LEU A 163 1.25 -24.48 -7.25
C LEU A 163 -0.07 -25.20 -6.94
N TYR A 164 -1.18 -24.49 -7.14
CA TYR A 164 -2.51 -25.11 -7.07
C TYR A 164 -2.63 -26.28 -8.04
N SER A 165 -3.05 -27.42 -7.53
CA SER A 165 -3.26 -28.62 -8.35
C SER A 165 -4.69 -28.70 -8.86
N PHE A 166 -4.91 -28.42 -10.13
CA PHE A 166 -6.24 -28.54 -10.75
C PHE A 166 -6.77 -29.96 -10.69
N THR A 167 -5.91 -30.97 -10.86
CA THR A 167 -6.29 -32.38 -10.75
C THR A 167 -6.82 -32.73 -9.36
N SER A 168 -6.11 -32.28 -8.32
CA SER A 168 -6.55 -32.49 -6.93
C SER A 168 -7.83 -31.69 -6.63
N GLY A 169 -7.96 -30.48 -7.15
CA GLY A 169 -9.17 -29.67 -7.00
C GLY A 169 -10.39 -30.32 -7.62
N ILE A 170 -10.25 -30.95 -8.79
CA ILE A 170 -11.33 -31.74 -9.43
C ILE A 170 -11.67 -32.96 -8.60
N ALA A 171 -10.66 -33.73 -8.17
CA ALA A 171 -10.87 -34.93 -7.37
C ALA A 171 -11.56 -34.65 -6.02
N ASN A 172 -11.24 -33.52 -5.38
CA ASN A 172 -11.78 -33.11 -4.09
C ASN A 172 -13.08 -32.27 -4.20
N GLY A 173 -13.57 -31.98 -5.42
CA GLY A 173 -14.78 -31.17 -5.64
C GLY A 173 -14.63 -29.68 -5.33
N THR A 174 -13.39 -29.17 -5.16
CA THR A 174 -13.12 -27.75 -4.87
C THR A 174 -12.83 -26.91 -6.12
N PHE A 175 -12.76 -27.57 -7.30
CA PHE A 175 -12.44 -26.86 -8.55
C PHE A 175 -13.44 -25.77 -8.90
N SER A 176 -14.75 -26.03 -8.73
CA SER A 176 -15.81 -25.08 -9.07
C SER A 176 -15.87 -23.86 -8.15
N SER A 177 -15.35 -23.93 -6.93
CA SER A 177 -15.28 -22.78 -6.02
C SER A 177 -13.91 -22.09 -6.05
N GLN A 178 -12.82 -22.85 -5.96
CA GLN A 178 -11.45 -22.34 -5.86
C GLN A 178 -10.72 -22.32 -7.21
N GLY A 179 -10.72 -23.45 -7.94
CA GLY A 179 -9.94 -23.58 -9.19
C GLY A 179 -10.39 -22.62 -10.29
N VAL A 180 -11.68 -22.32 -10.38
CA VAL A 180 -12.24 -21.30 -11.29
C VAL A 180 -11.68 -19.93 -10.94
N GLY A 181 -11.58 -19.58 -9.64
CA GLY A 181 -11.00 -18.33 -9.17
C GLY A 181 -9.53 -18.18 -9.59
N VAL A 182 -8.73 -19.27 -9.50
CA VAL A 182 -7.33 -19.27 -9.97
C VAL A 182 -7.23 -18.92 -11.46
N ILE A 183 -8.06 -19.54 -12.31
CA ILE A 183 -8.07 -19.27 -13.75
C ILE A 183 -8.48 -17.83 -14.04
N LEU A 184 -9.54 -17.36 -13.37
CA LEU A 184 -10.03 -15.98 -13.53
C LEU A 184 -8.99 -14.96 -13.10
N CYS A 185 -8.26 -15.21 -12.01
CA CYS A 185 -7.17 -14.35 -11.60
C CYS A 185 -6.06 -14.26 -12.66
N MET A 186 -5.65 -15.38 -13.24
CA MET A 186 -4.64 -15.38 -14.32
C MET A 186 -5.11 -14.56 -15.53
N ILE A 187 -6.36 -14.71 -15.93
CA ILE A 187 -6.98 -13.88 -16.99
C ILE A 187 -6.96 -12.41 -16.59
N GLY A 188 -7.28 -12.10 -15.33
CA GLY A 188 -7.25 -10.76 -14.77
C GLY A 188 -5.87 -10.11 -14.85
N VAL A 189 -4.81 -10.83 -14.47
CA VAL A 189 -3.41 -10.35 -14.57
C VAL A 189 -3.06 -10.02 -16.01
N ILE A 190 -3.33 -10.94 -16.93
CA ILE A 190 -3.05 -10.72 -18.37
C ILE A 190 -3.82 -9.52 -18.89
N SER A 191 -5.09 -9.37 -18.50
CA SER A 191 -5.94 -8.27 -18.94
C SER A 191 -5.43 -6.91 -18.43
N ILE A 192 -5.02 -6.82 -17.16
CA ILE A 192 -4.42 -5.61 -16.59
C ILE A 192 -3.14 -5.25 -17.33
N VAL A 193 -2.26 -6.22 -17.58
CA VAL A 193 -1.00 -5.99 -18.29
C VAL A 193 -1.24 -5.52 -19.73
N ILE A 194 -2.20 -6.12 -20.45
CA ILE A 194 -2.56 -5.66 -21.80
C ILE A 194 -3.09 -4.22 -21.78
N MET A 195 -3.96 -3.89 -20.81
CA MET A 195 -4.48 -2.53 -20.67
C MET A 195 -3.38 -1.53 -20.30
N LEU A 196 -2.43 -1.93 -19.45
CA LEU A 196 -1.25 -1.13 -19.11
C LEU A 196 -0.39 -0.84 -20.35
N ILE A 197 -0.09 -1.86 -21.17
CA ILE A 197 0.68 -1.71 -22.42
C ILE A 197 -0.03 -0.77 -23.41
N LYS A 198 -1.37 -0.85 -23.46
CA LYS A 198 -2.19 0.02 -24.31
C LYS A 198 -2.39 1.43 -23.73
N GLY A 199 -1.87 1.74 -22.56
CA GLY A 199 -2.02 3.04 -21.90
C GLY A 199 -3.45 3.36 -21.45
N VAL A 200 -4.27 2.34 -21.16
CA VAL A 200 -5.64 2.54 -20.68
C VAL A 200 -5.61 3.12 -19.28
N LYS A 201 -6.21 4.28 -19.05
CA LYS A 201 -6.30 4.90 -17.73
C LYS A 201 -7.21 4.10 -16.81
N GLY A 202 -6.80 3.91 -15.56
CA GLY A 202 -7.54 3.10 -14.59
C GLY A 202 -7.50 1.60 -14.88
N TYR A 203 -6.47 1.12 -15.58
CA TYR A 203 -6.30 -0.30 -15.95
C TYR A 203 -6.44 -1.27 -14.77
N MET A 204 -6.05 -0.86 -13.55
CA MET A 204 -6.26 -1.66 -12.34
C MET A 204 -7.74 -1.87 -12.05
N LEU A 205 -8.52 -0.78 -12.00
CA LEU A 205 -9.96 -0.85 -11.77
C LEU A 205 -10.66 -1.67 -12.85
N TRP A 206 -10.37 -1.38 -14.12
CA TRP A 206 -10.98 -2.11 -15.24
C TRP A 206 -10.64 -3.59 -15.23
N GLY A 207 -9.41 -3.94 -14.84
CA GLY A 207 -9.01 -5.32 -14.71
C GLY A 207 -9.72 -6.06 -13.58
N ILE A 208 -9.87 -5.43 -12.42
CA ILE A 208 -10.66 -5.97 -11.30
C ILE A 208 -12.11 -6.18 -11.73
N LEU A 209 -12.74 -5.16 -12.33
CA LEU A 209 -14.13 -5.24 -12.78
C LEU A 209 -14.32 -6.32 -13.85
N LEU A 210 -13.42 -6.41 -14.84
CA LEU A 210 -13.47 -7.46 -15.87
C LEU A 210 -13.39 -8.85 -15.24
N THR A 211 -12.45 -9.07 -14.32
CA THR A 211 -12.27 -10.36 -13.64
C THR A 211 -13.50 -10.72 -12.82
N TRP A 212 -14.08 -9.76 -12.12
CA TRP A 212 -15.30 -9.94 -11.35
C TRP A 212 -16.52 -10.26 -12.24
N VAL A 213 -16.73 -9.50 -13.31
CA VAL A 213 -17.81 -9.75 -14.28
C VAL A 213 -17.68 -11.13 -14.91
N LEU A 214 -16.48 -11.55 -15.30
CA LEU A 214 -16.24 -12.92 -15.78
C LEU A 214 -16.59 -13.95 -14.70
N GLY A 215 -16.28 -13.69 -13.44
CA GLY A 215 -16.68 -14.52 -12.31
C GLY A 215 -18.21 -14.62 -12.17
N ILE A 216 -18.94 -13.50 -12.27
CA ILE A 216 -20.41 -13.49 -12.27
C ILE A 216 -20.98 -14.33 -13.43
N ILE A 217 -20.42 -14.20 -14.63
CA ILE A 217 -20.81 -15.02 -15.78
C ILE A 217 -20.59 -16.50 -15.49
N CYS A 218 -19.42 -16.87 -14.93
CA CYS A 218 -19.14 -18.25 -14.52
C CYS A 218 -20.14 -18.77 -13.47
N GLN A 219 -20.54 -17.90 -12.51
CA GLN A 219 -21.55 -18.27 -11.53
C GLN A 219 -22.94 -18.50 -12.17
N LEU A 220 -23.36 -17.64 -13.08
CA LEU A 220 -24.65 -17.80 -13.79
C LEU A 220 -24.68 -19.04 -14.68
N LEU A 221 -23.53 -19.45 -15.23
CA LEU A 221 -23.38 -20.66 -16.03
C LEU A 221 -23.21 -21.94 -15.18
N GLY A 222 -23.15 -21.82 -13.84
CA GLY A 222 -22.91 -22.96 -12.95
C GLY A 222 -21.46 -23.49 -12.96
N ILE A 223 -20.51 -22.76 -13.57
CA ILE A 223 -19.08 -23.09 -13.59
C ILE A 223 -18.43 -22.72 -12.24
N TYR A 224 -18.74 -21.53 -11.72
CA TYR A 224 -18.40 -21.14 -10.36
C TYR A 224 -19.57 -21.44 -9.45
N VAL A 225 -19.32 -22.21 -8.39
CA VAL A 225 -20.32 -22.59 -7.40
C VAL A 225 -19.88 -22.03 -6.04
N PRO A 226 -20.67 -21.10 -5.42
CA PRO A 226 -20.36 -20.61 -4.09
C PRO A 226 -20.29 -21.75 -3.07
N ASN A 227 -19.31 -21.69 -2.19
CA ASN A 227 -19.13 -22.61 -1.07
C ASN A 227 -18.78 -21.83 0.20
N PRO A 228 -19.78 -21.36 0.98
CA PRO A 228 -19.55 -20.55 2.18
C PRO A 228 -18.71 -21.23 3.26
N GLU A 229 -18.73 -22.58 3.34
CA GLU A 229 -17.90 -23.34 4.29
C GLU A 229 -16.39 -23.16 4.02
N LEU A 230 -16.04 -22.95 2.75
CA LEU A 230 -14.67 -22.70 2.31
C LEU A 230 -14.38 -21.20 2.13
N GLY A 231 -15.31 -20.30 2.50
CA GLY A 231 -15.14 -18.86 2.36
C GLY A 231 -15.42 -18.29 0.97
N TYR A 232 -16.04 -19.07 0.07
CA TYR A 232 -16.41 -18.62 -1.28
C TYR A 232 -17.89 -18.25 -1.33
N TYR A 233 -18.16 -16.94 -1.48
CA TYR A 233 -19.52 -16.40 -1.47
C TYR A 233 -20.03 -16.11 -2.89
N SER A 234 -21.31 -15.69 -2.97
CA SER A 234 -21.89 -15.22 -4.22
C SER A 234 -21.19 -13.96 -4.71
N LEU A 235 -20.92 -13.93 -6.03
CA LEU A 235 -20.27 -12.82 -6.70
C LEU A 235 -21.26 -11.75 -7.17
N ILE A 236 -22.56 -12.01 -7.05
CA ILE A 236 -23.62 -11.13 -7.50
C ILE A 236 -23.96 -10.16 -6.36
N PRO A 237 -23.82 -8.83 -6.58
CA PRO A 237 -24.13 -7.85 -5.56
C PRO A 237 -25.64 -7.85 -5.25
N THR A 238 -25.97 -7.76 -3.97
CA THR A 238 -27.37 -7.70 -3.52
C THR A 238 -27.98 -6.31 -3.70
N ALA A 239 -27.14 -5.27 -3.76
CA ALA A 239 -27.54 -3.89 -3.99
C ALA A 239 -26.43 -3.13 -4.72
N PHE A 240 -26.80 -2.10 -5.48
CA PHE A 240 -25.82 -1.19 -6.12
C PHE A 240 -25.50 0.02 -5.24
N PHE A 241 -26.45 0.45 -4.42
CA PHE A 241 -26.33 1.61 -3.54
C PHE A 241 -26.78 1.25 -2.13
N SER A 242 -26.06 1.78 -1.15
CA SER A 242 -26.45 1.74 0.26
C SER A 242 -26.01 3.00 0.97
N MET A 243 -26.54 3.23 2.18
CA MET A 243 -25.93 4.19 3.10
C MET A 243 -24.54 3.67 3.50
N PRO A 244 -23.58 4.58 3.78
CA PRO A 244 -22.27 4.20 4.26
C PRO A 244 -22.35 3.27 5.48
N ASN A 245 -21.47 2.27 5.53
CA ASN A 245 -21.41 1.38 6.67
C ASN A 245 -20.93 2.13 7.92
N SER A 246 -21.39 1.70 9.09
CA SER A 246 -20.97 2.27 10.37
C SER A 246 -19.48 2.04 10.60
N ILE A 247 -18.75 3.05 11.06
CA ILE A 247 -17.36 2.93 11.50
C ILE A 247 -17.23 2.48 12.96
N ALA A 248 -18.34 2.40 13.70
CA ALA A 248 -18.34 2.10 15.14
C ALA A 248 -17.54 0.85 15.52
N PRO A 249 -17.56 -0.25 14.73
CA PRO A 249 -16.78 -1.44 15.04
C PRO A 249 -15.25 -1.22 15.09
N THR A 250 -14.73 -0.23 14.34
CA THR A 250 -13.29 0.01 14.21
C THR A 250 -12.86 1.37 14.77
N PHE A 251 -13.83 2.26 15.03
CA PHE A 251 -13.55 3.62 15.49
C PHE A 251 -12.94 3.64 16.88
N PHE A 252 -11.76 4.25 17.01
CA PHE A 252 -11.05 4.44 18.27
C PHE A 252 -10.74 3.14 19.04
N GLN A 253 -10.59 2.02 18.33
CA GLN A 253 -10.34 0.70 18.92
C GLN A 253 -8.83 0.49 19.11
N PHE A 254 -8.28 1.03 20.22
CA PHE A 254 -6.86 0.93 20.56
C PHE A 254 -6.63 0.05 21.78
N ASP A 255 -5.53 -0.70 21.78
CA ASP A 255 -5.10 -1.53 22.92
C ASP A 255 -3.80 -1.00 23.54
N PHE A 256 -3.91 0.03 24.37
CA PHE A 256 -2.78 0.57 25.12
C PHE A 256 -2.34 -0.33 26.28
N ALA A 257 -3.19 -1.25 26.74
CA ALA A 257 -2.83 -2.17 27.81
C ALA A 257 -1.81 -3.22 27.32
N PHE A 258 -2.03 -3.73 26.10
CA PHE A 258 -1.05 -4.60 25.45
C PHE A 258 0.28 -3.87 25.22
N VAL A 259 0.23 -2.64 24.75
CA VAL A 259 1.44 -1.81 24.53
C VAL A 259 2.26 -1.67 25.80
N ALA A 260 1.62 -1.37 26.93
CA ALA A 260 2.31 -1.20 28.21
C ALA A 260 3.03 -2.48 28.67
N SER A 261 2.48 -3.67 28.37
CA SER A 261 3.05 -4.95 28.74
C SER A 261 4.12 -5.49 27.77
N HIS A 262 4.13 -5.00 26.49
CA HIS A 262 5.00 -5.50 25.42
C HIS A 262 5.75 -4.35 24.71
N LEU A 263 6.21 -3.36 25.46
CA LEU A 263 6.73 -2.11 24.91
C LEU A 263 7.87 -2.30 23.89
N ALA A 264 8.79 -3.23 24.11
CA ALA A 264 9.92 -3.47 23.21
C ALA A 264 9.44 -4.02 21.85
N ASN A 265 8.57 -5.02 21.86
CA ASN A 265 8.01 -5.61 20.65
C ASN A 265 7.13 -4.61 19.88
N PHE A 266 6.32 -3.85 20.62
CA PHE A 266 5.50 -2.78 20.06
C PHE A 266 6.33 -1.69 19.39
N ALA A 267 7.43 -1.27 20.01
CA ALA A 267 8.35 -0.28 19.44
C ALA A 267 8.94 -0.74 18.09
N VAL A 268 9.23 -2.03 17.95
CA VAL A 268 9.70 -2.62 16.68
C VAL A 268 8.60 -2.55 15.59
N VAL A 269 7.35 -2.84 15.95
CA VAL A 269 6.22 -2.74 15.02
C VAL A 269 6.03 -1.30 14.57
N VAL A 270 6.00 -0.34 15.49
CA VAL A 270 5.91 1.09 15.18
C VAL A 270 7.07 1.55 14.29
N PHE A 271 8.29 1.12 14.62
CA PHE A 271 9.48 1.45 13.84
C PHE A 271 9.39 0.92 12.41
N ALA A 272 8.89 -0.30 12.21
CA ALA A 272 8.71 -0.88 10.89
C ALA A 272 7.67 -0.11 10.08
N PHE A 273 6.53 0.28 10.67
CA PHE A 273 5.55 1.14 10.01
C PHE A 273 6.17 2.48 9.61
N LEU A 274 6.81 3.18 10.56
CA LEU A 274 7.52 4.44 10.31
C LEU A 274 8.50 4.33 9.15
N PHE A 275 9.30 3.26 9.15
CA PHE A 275 10.34 3.07 8.17
C PHE A 275 9.75 2.86 6.77
N VAL A 276 8.78 1.95 6.64
CA VAL A 276 8.13 1.64 5.36
C VAL A 276 7.45 2.90 4.79
N ASP A 277 6.69 3.63 5.62
CA ASP A 277 5.96 4.81 5.19
C ASP A 277 6.88 5.96 4.77
N VAL A 278 8.02 6.19 5.45
CA VAL A 278 9.02 7.19 5.02
C VAL A 278 9.47 6.95 3.57
N PHE A 279 9.74 5.69 3.21
CA PHE A 279 10.24 5.36 1.86
C PHE A 279 9.13 5.35 0.83
N ASP A 280 7.97 4.84 1.17
CA ASP A 280 6.81 4.80 0.27
C ASP A 280 6.38 6.22 -0.09
N THR A 281 6.14 7.06 0.90
CA THR A 281 5.71 8.46 0.69
C THR A 281 6.75 9.28 -0.04
N LEU A 282 8.02 9.29 0.41
CA LEU A 282 9.04 10.13 -0.23
C LEU A 282 9.38 9.65 -1.64
N GLY A 283 9.44 8.33 -1.86
CA GLY A 283 9.65 7.75 -3.19
C GLY A 283 8.54 8.15 -4.17
N THR A 284 7.30 7.99 -3.74
CA THR A 284 6.11 8.33 -4.54
C THR A 284 6.01 9.82 -4.83
N VAL A 285 6.17 10.66 -3.80
CA VAL A 285 6.08 12.12 -3.93
C VAL A 285 7.13 12.66 -4.88
N ILE A 286 8.40 12.25 -4.73
CA ILE A 286 9.49 12.68 -5.61
C ILE A 286 9.27 12.16 -7.03
N GLY A 287 8.83 10.91 -7.20
CA GLY A 287 8.52 10.32 -8.50
C GLY A 287 7.41 11.05 -9.23
N CYS A 288 6.31 11.37 -8.55
CA CYS A 288 5.21 12.15 -9.11
C CYS A 288 5.61 13.59 -9.42
N ALA A 289 6.33 14.25 -8.51
CA ALA A 289 6.80 15.62 -8.69
C ALA A 289 7.79 15.76 -9.86
N SER A 290 8.68 14.78 -10.06
CA SER A 290 9.61 14.74 -11.19
C SER A 290 8.86 14.67 -12.52
N LYS A 291 7.84 13.81 -12.65
CA LYS A 291 6.99 13.72 -13.85
C LYS A 291 6.24 15.02 -14.15
N ALA A 292 5.93 15.79 -13.11
CA ALA A 292 5.21 17.06 -13.21
C ALA A 292 6.13 18.27 -13.47
N ASN A 293 7.46 18.08 -13.48
CA ASN A 293 8.46 19.16 -13.46
C ASN A 293 8.24 20.16 -12.29
N MET A 294 7.83 19.63 -11.12
CA MET A 294 7.58 20.42 -9.90
C MET A 294 8.80 20.49 -8.98
N LEU A 295 9.88 19.78 -9.31
CA LEU A 295 11.12 19.85 -8.55
C LEU A 295 11.87 21.13 -8.89
N ASP A 296 12.54 21.74 -7.89
CA ASP A 296 13.44 22.87 -8.07
C ASP A 296 14.75 22.45 -8.73
N LYS A 297 15.66 23.43 -8.91
CA LYS A 297 16.98 23.22 -9.56
C LYS A 297 17.88 22.25 -8.78
N ASP A 298 17.63 22.09 -7.49
CA ASP A 298 18.36 21.19 -6.58
C ASP A 298 17.68 19.81 -6.47
N GLY A 299 16.62 19.54 -7.28
CA GLY A 299 15.86 18.30 -7.26
C GLY A 299 14.95 18.15 -6.03
N LYS A 300 14.66 19.24 -5.32
CA LYS A 300 13.78 19.24 -4.15
C LYS A 300 12.37 19.68 -4.51
N LEU A 301 11.38 19.12 -3.83
CA LEU A 301 9.99 19.54 -3.99
C LEU A 301 9.71 20.77 -3.10
N PRO A 302 9.29 21.91 -3.67
CA PRO A 302 8.78 23.03 -2.89
C PRO A 302 7.59 22.56 -2.03
N ARG A 303 7.50 23.08 -0.79
CA ARG A 303 6.41 22.73 0.16
C ARG A 303 6.37 21.27 0.59
N ILE A 304 7.45 20.52 0.48
CA ILE A 304 7.54 19.11 0.91
C ILE A 304 7.04 18.90 2.35
N LYS A 305 7.29 19.86 3.27
CA LYS A 305 6.81 19.79 4.66
C LYS A 305 5.29 19.71 4.74
N GLY A 306 4.58 20.48 3.91
CA GLY A 306 3.11 20.43 3.85
C GLY A 306 2.59 19.11 3.31
N VAL A 307 3.28 18.51 2.31
CA VAL A 307 2.97 17.19 1.76
C VAL A 307 3.12 16.13 2.85
N LEU A 308 4.27 16.11 3.54
CA LEU A 308 4.56 15.16 4.60
C LEU A 308 3.63 15.32 5.82
N LEU A 309 3.20 16.54 6.11
CA LEU A 309 2.24 16.80 7.19
C LEU A 309 0.83 16.28 6.81
N ALA A 310 0.41 16.43 5.55
CA ALA A 310 -0.87 15.90 5.09
C ALA A 310 -0.92 14.36 5.19
N ASP A 311 0.16 13.70 4.83
CA ASP A 311 0.39 12.27 4.95
C ASP A 311 0.27 11.80 6.42
N ALA A 312 1.01 12.46 7.32
CA ALA A 312 1.02 12.16 8.75
C ALA A 312 -0.36 12.36 9.42
N VAL A 313 -1.07 13.44 9.07
CA VAL A 313 -2.44 13.70 9.54
C VAL A 313 -3.40 12.65 8.97
N GLY A 314 -3.24 12.29 7.69
CA GLY A 314 -4.02 11.23 7.05
C GLY A 314 -3.88 9.88 7.79
N THR A 315 -2.65 9.48 8.09
CA THR A 315 -2.33 8.27 8.87
C THR A 315 -2.96 8.31 10.27
N THR A 316 -2.79 9.41 10.99
CA THR A 316 -3.38 9.56 12.34
C THR A 316 -4.91 9.46 12.32
N VAL A 317 -5.54 10.15 11.38
CA VAL A 317 -7.00 10.11 11.18
C VAL A 317 -7.45 8.72 10.73
N GLY A 318 -6.69 8.09 9.83
CA GLY A 318 -6.93 6.72 9.37
C GLY A 318 -6.98 5.73 10.53
N ALA A 319 -5.99 5.78 11.42
CA ALA A 319 -5.95 4.94 12.62
C ALA A 319 -7.17 5.20 13.55
N ILE A 320 -7.55 6.46 13.77
CA ILE A 320 -8.71 6.80 14.60
C ILE A 320 -10.00 6.25 13.99
N LEU A 321 -10.17 6.32 12.69
CA LEU A 321 -11.37 5.83 11.98
C LEU A 321 -11.38 4.29 11.85
N GLY A 322 -10.22 3.63 11.96
CA GLY A 322 -10.11 2.18 11.85
C GLY A 322 -9.65 1.70 10.48
N THR A 323 -8.70 2.39 9.88
CA THR A 323 -7.95 1.90 8.71
C THR A 323 -6.45 2.00 8.97
N SER A 324 -5.63 1.43 8.10
CA SER A 324 -4.17 1.47 8.22
C SER A 324 -3.58 2.82 7.79
N THR A 325 -2.25 2.87 7.71
CA THR A 325 -1.47 4.05 7.29
C THR A 325 -1.95 4.61 5.95
N ILE A 326 -2.19 5.92 5.90
CA ILE A 326 -2.57 6.65 4.70
C ILE A 326 -1.32 7.27 4.09
N THR A 327 -1.03 6.96 2.83
CA THR A 327 0.16 7.44 2.12
C THR A 327 -0.19 8.08 0.77
N THR A 328 0.77 8.79 0.18
CA THR A 328 0.62 9.37 -1.15
C THR A 328 0.66 8.30 -2.23
N PHE A 329 -0.30 8.30 -3.15
CA PHE A 329 -0.46 7.31 -4.22
C PHE A 329 0.27 7.72 -5.50
N VAL A 330 0.99 6.77 -6.11
CA VAL A 330 1.71 6.95 -7.39
C VAL A 330 0.75 7.22 -8.55
N GLU A 331 -0.49 6.78 -8.45
CA GLU A 331 -1.59 7.04 -9.37
C GLU A 331 -1.90 8.53 -9.51
N SER A 332 -1.49 9.37 -8.57
CA SER A 332 -1.50 10.84 -8.70
C SER A 332 -0.82 11.30 -9.98
N SER A 333 0.18 10.55 -10.47
CA SER A 333 0.84 10.82 -11.74
C SER A 333 -0.11 10.82 -12.94
N SER A 334 -1.22 10.10 -12.88
CA SER A 334 -2.23 10.07 -13.94
C SER A 334 -2.96 11.40 -14.07
N GLY A 335 -3.41 11.97 -12.95
CA GLY A 335 -4.02 13.31 -12.94
C GLY A 335 -3.01 14.41 -13.28
N ILE A 336 -1.78 14.29 -12.82
CA ILE A 336 -0.68 15.20 -13.19
C ILE A 336 -0.45 15.21 -14.71
N THR A 337 -0.50 14.06 -15.35
CA THR A 337 -0.38 13.94 -16.81
C THR A 337 -1.54 14.62 -17.56
N GLU A 338 -2.74 14.69 -16.95
CA GLU A 338 -3.88 15.47 -17.45
C GLU A 338 -3.74 16.99 -17.27
N GLY A 339 -2.70 17.44 -16.59
CA GLY A 339 -2.44 18.85 -16.33
C GLY A 339 -2.82 19.30 -14.90
N GLY A 340 -3.10 18.40 -13.98
CA GLY A 340 -3.27 18.71 -12.55
C GLY A 340 -1.99 19.29 -11.96
N ARG A 341 -2.09 20.43 -11.28
CA ARG A 341 -0.94 21.17 -10.74
C ARG A 341 -1.17 21.68 -9.33
N THR A 342 -2.39 21.62 -8.84
CA THR A 342 -2.78 22.25 -7.58
C THR A 342 -3.59 21.32 -6.68
N GLY A 343 -3.81 21.75 -5.44
CA GLY A 343 -4.65 21.03 -4.48
C GLY A 343 -6.11 20.86 -4.89
N LEU A 344 -6.58 21.56 -5.94
CA LEU A 344 -7.95 21.36 -6.43
C LEU A 344 -8.12 19.95 -7.04
N THR A 345 -7.08 19.39 -7.67
CA THR A 345 -7.03 17.98 -8.07
C THR A 345 -7.24 17.05 -6.87
N SER A 346 -6.50 17.27 -5.76
CA SER A 346 -6.65 16.51 -4.52
C SER A 346 -8.04 16.62 -3.93
N VAL A 347 -8.59 17.85 -3.82
CA VAL A 347 -9.96 18.07 -3.32
C VAL A 347 -10.98 17.31 -4.15
N THR A 348 -10.85 17.33 -5.47
CA THR A 348 -11.76 16.60 -6.38
C THR A 348 -11.71 15.11 -6.11
N THR A 349 -10.52 14.55 -5.99
CA THR A 349 -10.33 13.13 -5.66
C THR A 349 -10.94 12.78 -4.30
N GLY A 350 -10.71 13.62 -3.28
CA GLY A 350 -11.28 13.44 -1.93
C GLY A 350 -12.81 13.45 -1.92
N ILE A 351 -13.44 14.37 -2.66
CA ILE A 351 -14.91 14.40 -2.80
C ILE A 351 -15.42 13.10 -3.45
N LEU A 352 -14.74 12.61 -4.48
CA LEU A 352 -15.13 11.37 -5.16
C LEU A 352 -15.00 10.14 -4.26
N PHE A 353 -14.03 10.10 -3.33
CA PHE A 353 -13.98 9.07 -2.30
C PHE A 353 -15.22 9.08 -1.40
N LEU A 354 -15.70 10.26 -1.00
CA LEU A 354 -16.94 10.35 -0.21
C LEU A 354 -18.17 9.93 -1.01
N VAL A 355 -18.24 10.27 -2.30
CA VAL A 355 -19.32 9.81 -3.18
C VAL A 355 -19.29 8.28 -3.35
N ALA A 356 -18.11 7.68 -3.44
CA ALA A 356 -17.94 6.24 -3.59
C ALA A 356 -18.45 5.43 -2.37
N LEU A 357 -18.61 6.04 -1.19
CA LEU A 357 -19.20 5.39 -0.02
C LEU A 357 -20.60 4.81 -0.29
N PHE A 358 -21.39 5.48 -1.12
CA PHE A 358 -22.72 5.01 -1.48
C PHE A 358 -22.69 3.80 -2.41
N LEU A 359 -21.54 3.46 -2.98
CA LEU A 359 -21.28 2.29 -3.81
C LEU A 359 -20.65 1.12 -3.01
N SER A 360 -20.63 1.21 -1.69
CA SER A 360 -20.00 0.22 -0.81
C SER A 360 -20.43 -1.23 -1.06
N PRO A 361 -21.71 -1.58 -1.38
CA PRO A 361 -22.09 -2.94 -1.67
C PRO A 361 -21.35 -3.54 -2.89
N LEU A 362 -21.03 -2.71 -3.88
CA LEU A 362 -20.27 -3.15 -5.04
C LEU A 362 -18.84 -3.53 -4.65
N PHE A 363 -18.14 -2.62 -3.95
CA PHE A 363 -16.75 -2.85 -3.55
C PHE A 363 -16.61 -4.06 -2.61
N LEU A 364 -17.53 -4.26 -1.68
CA LEU A 364 -17.49 -5.37 -0.72
C LEU A 364 -17.85 -6.73 -1.34
N THR A 365 -18.50 -6.75 -2.50
CA THR A 365 -18.84 -7.99 -3.20
C THR A 365 -17.70 -8.48 -4.10
N ILE A 366 -16.71 -7.64 -4.39
CA ILE A 366 -15.56 -8.00 -5.24
C ILE A 366 -14.73 -9.08 -4.54
N PRO A 367 -14.59 -10.30 -5.13
CA PRO A 367 -13.89 -11.41 -4.48
C PRO A 367 -12.35 -11.24 -4.54
N SER A 368 -11.65 -11.96 -3.67
CA SER A 368 -10.18 -11.93 -3.58
C SER A 368 -9.50 -12.29 -4.90
N PHE A 369 -10.01 -13.25 -5.67
CA PHE A 369 -9.44 -13.62 -6.97
C PHE A 369 -9.56 -12.51 -8.02
N ALA A 370 -10.48 -11.56 -7.85
CA ALA A 370 -10.62 -10.40 -8.74
C ALA A 370 -9.75 -9.21 -8.29
N THR A 371 -9.44 -9.09 -7.00
CA THR A 371 -8.54 -8.06 -6.47
C THR A 371 -7.06 -8.47 -6.54
N ALA A 372 -6.76 -9.76 -6.43
CA ALA A 372 -5.41 -10.30 -6.49
C ALA A 372 -4.61 -9.93 -7.75
N PRO A 373 -5.18 -9.88 -8.96
CA PRO A 373 -4.49 -9.38 -10.16
C PRO A 373 -3.87 -8.01 -9.98
N ALA A 374 -4.56 -7.10 -9.30
CA ALA A 374 -4.04 -5.76 -9.04
C ALA A 374 -2.83 -5.80 -8.09
N LEU A 375 -2.87 -6.63 -7.03
CA LEU A 375 -1.73 -6.81 -6.12
C LEU A 375 -0.50 -7.35 -6.87
N ILE A 376 -0.68 -8.35 -7.74
CA ILE A 376 0.39 -8.93 -8.53
C ILE A 376 1.03 -7.86 -9.45
N VAL A 377 0.20 -7.08 -10.15
CA VAL A 377 0.71 -6.07 -11.08
C VAL A 377 1.31 -4.86 -10.36
N VAL A 378 0.74 -4.42 -9.22
CA VAL A 378 1.37 -3.38 -8.38
C VAL A 378 2.74 -3.85 -7.91
N GLY A 379 2.84 -5.08 -7.41
CA GLY A 379 4.11 -5.66 -7.01
C GLY A 379 5.13 -5.65 -8.16
N PHE A 380 4.73 -6.06 -9.38
CA PHE A 380 5.56 -5.99 -10.57
C PHE A 380 6.05 -4.56 -10.88
N LEU A 381 5.17 -3.57 -10.81
CA LEU A 381 5.54 -2.17 -11.08
C LEU A 381 6.54 -1.63 -10.05
N MET A 382 6.41 -1.98 -8.78
CA MET A 382 7.39 -1.62 -7.75
C MET A 382 8.73 -2.32 -7.98
N MET A 383 8.71 -3.59 -8.39
CA MET A 383 9.92 -4.36 -8.67
C MET A 383 10.72 -3.84 -9.87
N GLN A 384 10.15 -3.07 -10.78
CA GLN A 384 10.88 -2.49 -11.92
C GLN A 384 12.09 -1.64 -11.50
N GLN A 385 12.09 -1.11 -10.28
CA GLN A 385 13.22 -0.33 -9.76
C GLN A 385 14.48 -1.17 -9.51
N VAL A 386 14.41 -2.49 -9.60
CA VAL A 386 15.55 -3.41 -9.41
C VAL A 386 16.72 -3.09 -10.36
N VAL A 387 16.45 -2.53 -11.52
CA VAL A 387 17.46 -2.09 -12.50
C VAL A 387 18.35 -0.95 -12.00
N ASN A 388 17.90 -0.22 -10.98
CA ASN A 388 18.65 0.88 -10.37
C ASN A 388 19.60 0.41 -9.27
N ILE A 389 19.65 -0.88 -8.96
CA ILE A 389 20.60 -1.48 -8.03
C ILE A 389 21.95 -1.67 -8.76
N GLU A 390 23.03 -1.25 -8.13
CA GLU A 390 24.39 -1.39 -8.64
C GLU A 390 24.89 -2.84 -8.47
N TRP A 391 24.42 -3.75 -9.30
CA TRP A 391 24.71 -5.19 -9.22
C TRP A 391 26.20 -5.53 -9.37
N ASN A 392 27.01 -4.66 -9.98
CA ASN A 392 28.43 -4.87 -10.17
C ASN A 392 29.25 -4.63 -8.88
N ASP A 393 28.73 -3.86 -7.91
CA ASP A 393 29.36 -3.67 -6.60
C ASP A 393 28.73 -4.63 -5.59
N ILE A 394 29.39 -5.77 -5.37
CA ILE A 394 28.89 -6.84 -4.47
C ILE A 394 28.66 -6.30 -3.05
N THR A 395 29.42 -5.30 -2.59
CA THR A 395 29.25 -4.73 -1.24
C THR A 395 27.92 -4.03 -1.06
N LYS A 396 27.32 -3.54 -2.14
CA LYS A 396 25.99 -2.92 -2.18
C LYS A 396 24.91 -3.90 -2.65
N ALA A 397 25.22 -4.69 -3.69
CA ALA A 397 24.27 -5.59 -4.33
C ALA A 397 23.79 -6.73 -3.42
N PHE A 398 24.73 -7.36 -2.67
CA PHE A 398 24.37 -8.48 -1.80
C PHE A 398 23.40 -8.09 -0.66
N PRO A 399 23.59 -6.98 0.08
CA PRO A 399 22.60 -6.49 1.03
C PRO A 399 21.24 -6.20 0.42
N CYS A 400 21.21 -5.66 -0.81
CA CYS A 400 19.96 -5.42 -1.54
C CYS A 400 19.26 -6.75 -1.89
N PHE A 401 20.00 -7.74 -2.38
CA PHE A 401 19.48 -9.07 -2.64
C PHE A 401 18.87 -9.71 -1.38
N VAL A 402 19.59 -9.67 -0.26
CA VAL A 402 19.12 -10.21 1.03
C VAL A 402 17.86 -9.48 1.50
N CYS A 403 17.83 -8.13 1.40
CA CYS A 403 16.66 -7.33 1.76
C CYS A 403 15.41 -7.77 0.97
N ILE A 404 15.54 -7.87 -0.35
CA ILE A 404 14.43 -8.21 -1.25
C ILE A 404 13.93 -9.64 -1.01
N THR A 405 14.83 -10.61 -0.95
CA THR A 405 14.46 -12.02 -0.84
C THR A 405 13.88 -12.37 0.52
N MET A 406 14.41 -11.78 1.59
CA MET A 406 13.92 -12.05 2.94
C MET A 406 12.53 -11.46 3.19
N MET A 407 12.11 -10.41 2.49
CA MET A 407 10.71 -9.92 2.59
C MET A 407 9.70 -10.97 2.15
N GLY A 408 9.97 -11.67 1.06
CA GLY A 408 9.11 -12.76 0.57
C GLY A 408 9.23 -14.04 1.40
N PHE A 409 10.46 -14.49 1.69
CA PHE A 409 10.69 -15.77 2.35
C PHE A 409 10.32 -15.77 3.83
N ALA A 410 10.55 -14.66 4.54
CA ALA A 410 10.13 -14.51 5.93
C ALA A 410 8.68 -14.01 6.06
N TYR A 411 7.99 -13.77 4.94
CA TYR A 411 6.65 -13.20 4.89
C TYR A 411 6.53 -11.91 5.73
N SER A 412 7.57 -11.07 5.69
CA SER A 412 7.68 -9.88 6.55
C SER A 412 8.58 -8.81 5.94
N ILE A 413 8.02 -7.61 5.74
CA ILE A 413 8.77 -6.45 5.29
C ILE A 413 9.85 -6.07 6.31
N SER A 414 9.51 -6.09 7.61
CA SER A 414 10.44 -5.69 8.67
C SER A 414 11.66 -6.60 8.77
N GLU A 415 11.48 -7.91 8.55
CA GLU A 415 12.60 -8.87 8.53
C GLU A 415 13.52 -8.61 7.33
N GLY A 416 12.96 -8.40 6.15
CA GLY A 416 13.75 -8.07 4.97
C GLY A 416 14.60 -6.81 5.16
N ILE A 417 14.01 -5.76 5.75
CA ILE A 417 14.74 -4.53 6.08
C ILE A 417 15.85 -4.82 7.09
N ALA A 418 15.57 -5.56 8.15
CA ALA A 418 16.54 -5.91 9.19
C ALA A 418 17.74 -6.66 8.59
N PHE A 419 17.51 -7.71 7.83
CA PHE A 419 18.57 -8.48 7.17
C PHE A 419 19.36 -7.64 6.17
N GLY A 420 18.70 -6.76 5.41
CA GLY A 420 19.36 -5.83 4.48
C GLY A 420 20.31 -4.88 5.19
N PHE A 421 19.89 -4.27 6.30
CA PHE A 421 20.71 -3.32 7.07
C PHE A 421 21.85 -4.00 7.79
N ILE A 422 21.59 -5.14 8.42
CA ILE A 422 22.62 -5.92 9.10
C ILE A 422 23.70 -6.35 8.09
N SER A 423 23.31 -6.94 6.97
CA SER A 423 24.26 -7.39 5.95
C SER A 423 25.05 -6.23 5.34
N TYR A 424 24.42 -5.09 5.07
CA TYR A 424 25.10 -3.88 4.57
C TYR A 424 26.17 -3.40 5.55
N THR A 425 25.79 -3.25 6.81
CA THR A 425 26.69 -2.76 7.85
C THR A 425 27.89 -3.70 8.05
N PHE A 426 27.64 -5.00 8.21
CA PHE A 426 28.71 -5.99 8.41
C PHE A 426 29.67 -6.05 7.21
N ILE A 427 29.16 -6.10 5.98
CA ILE A 427 30.00 -6.17 4.79
C ILE A 427 30.88 -4.92 4.66
N HIS A 428 30.33 -3.72 4.86
CA HIS A 428 31.09 -2.48 4.77
C HIS A 428 32.14 -2.36 5.88
N VAL A 429 31.84 -2.79 7.10
CA VAL A 429 32.83 -2.81 8.21
C VAL A 429 33.98 -3.75 7.88
N ILE A 430 33.69 -5.00 7.48
CA ILE A 430 34.71 -6.02 7.22
C ILE A 430 35.56 -5.67 6.00
N THR A 431 34.98 -5.03 4.98
CA THR A 431 35.68 -4.61 3.76
C THR A 431 36.42 -3.28 3.89
N GLY A 432 36.51 -2.70 5.10
CA GLY A 432 37.23 -1.46 5.37
C GLY A 432 36.49 -0.17 4.95
N LYS A 433 35.22 -0.27 4.54
CA LYS A 433 34.36 0.86 4.15
C LYS A 433 33.50 1.41 5.31
N ALA A 434 33.90 1.18 6.56
CA ALA A 434 33.17 1.59 7.78
C ALA A 434 32.84 3.09 7.82
N LYS A 435 33.68 3.94 7.19
CA LYS A 435 33.47 5.41 7.10
C LYS A 435 32.32 5.82 6.18
N GLU A 436 31.88 4.94 5.29
CA GLU A 436 30.74 5.20 4.38
C GLU A 436 29.40 4.98 5.08
N ILE A 437 29.39 4.38 6.26
CA ILE A 437 28.19 4.06 7.04
C ILE A 437 27.84 5.24 7.94
N SER A 438 26.63 5.75 7.85
CA SER A 438 26.13 6.79 8.76
C SER A 438 25.98 6.27 10.19
N LEU A 439 26.11 7.16 11.19
CA LEU A 439 25.87 6.81 12.58
C LEU A 439 24.47 6.22 12.79
N LEU A 440 23.48 6.75 12.09
CA LEU A 440 22.12 6.26 12.14
C LEU A 440 22.03 4.78 11.68
N MET A 441 22.73 4.41 10.61
CA MET A 441 22.78 3.03 10.14
C MET A 441 23.36 2.07 11.18
N TYR A 442 24.38 2.47 11.94
CA TYR A 442 24.91 1.67 13.05
C TYR A 442 23.89 1.50 14.15
N ILE A 443 23.18 2.57 14.53
CA ILE A 443 22.13 2.52 15.56
C ILE A 443 21.00 1.59 15.10
N LEU A 444 20.52 1.73 13.86
CA LEU A 444 19.46 0.89 13.32
C LEU A 444 19.86 -0.58 13.23
N THR A 445 21.08 -0.86 12.79
CA THR A 445 21.63 -2.23 12.76
C THR A 445 21.68 -2.83 14.16
N GLY A 446 22.13 -2.06 15.17
CA GLY A 446 22.13 -2.50 16.55
C GLY A 446 20.73 -2.81 17.08
N LEU A 447 19.73 -1.97 16.78
CA LEU A 447 18.33 -2.18 17.14
C LEU A 447 17.75 -3.43 16.45
N PHE A 448 18.04 -3.66 15.18
CA PHE A 448 17.59 -4.86 14.46
C PHE A 448 18.25 -6.14 14.98
N ILE A 449 19.53 -6.10 15.37
CA ILE A 449 20.18 -7.24 16.01
C ILE A 449 19.52 -7.52 17.36
N LEU A 450 19.32 -6.50 18.20
CA LEU A 450 18.63 -6.65 19.48
C LEU A 450 17.23 -7.25 19.32
N LYS A 451 16.51 -6.86 18.28
CA LYS A 451 15.19 -7.43 17.96
C LYS A 451 15.22 -8.95 17.91
N PHE A 452 16.20 -9.57 17.24
CA PHE A 452 16.29 -11.04 17.10
C PHE A 452 16.60 -11.78 18.42
N PHE A 453 16.99 -11.07 19.48
CA PHE A 453 17.22 -11.66 20.81
C PHE A 453 16.07 -11.37 21.77
N ILE A 454 15.17 -10.44 21.46
CA ILE A 454 14.07 -10.03 22.33
C ILE A 454 12.74 -10.65 21.87
N ILE A 455 12.58 -10.84 20.56
CA ILE A 455 11.42 -11.44 19.90
C ILE A 455 11.76 -12.84 19.43
#